data_633d518e64cb7376c6d55dcacadf28ac
#
_entry.id   633d518e64cb7376c6d55dcacadf28ac
#
_cell.length_a   1.000
_cell.length_b   1.000
_cell.length_c   1.000
_cell.angle_alpha   90.00
_cell.angle_beta   90.00
_cell.angle_gamma   90.00
#
_symmetry.space_group_name_H-M   'P 1'
#
loop_
_entity.id
_entity.type
_entity.pdbx_description
1 polymer ?
#
loop_
_entity_poly.entity_id
_entity_poly.type
_entity_poly.pdbx_seq_one_letter_code
_entity_poly.pdbx_strand_id
1 'polypeptide(L)'
;MKVKAEYIWIDGYEPTAGLRSKTKVLDGAVSSVSELPTWGFDGSSTLQADGGDSDCLLKPVWMCPDPIRGGENILVMNEVCNPDGTPHKSNSRAALVDIAEKFKEHKPWFGIEQEYTLMDGKQPAGWPQEGFPERPQGPYYCSVGAEDVAARSMVEDHLDLCLEAGLEAVSYTHLTLPTIYSV
;
A
#
# COMPACT_ATOMS: atom_id res chain seq x y z
N MET A 1 23.09 13.42 -8.34
CA MET A 1 21.62 13.66 -8.29
C MET A 1 21.12 13.07 -6.98
N LYS A 2 20.19 13.72 -6.28
CA LYS A 2 19.57 13.17 -5.05
C LYS A 2 18.24 12.52 -5.40
N VAL A 3 17.97 11.35 -4.84
CA VAL A 3 16.77 10.55 -5.04
C VAL A 3 16.08 10.35 -3.70
N LYS A 4 14.77 10.46 -3.64
CA LYS A 4 13.97 10.15 -2.47
C LYS A 4 13.49 8.71 -2.57
N ALA A 5 13.82 7.91 -1.58
CA ALA A 5 13.33 6.56 -1.40
C ALA A 5 12.36 6.54 -0.21
N GLU A 6 11.08 6.31 -0.46
CA GLU A 6 10.09 6.18 0.60
C GLU A 6 9.99 4.74 1.05
N TYR A 7 10.48 4.47 2.25
CA TYR A 7 10.45 3.17 2.91
C TYR A 7 9.11 2.98 3.57
N ILE A 8 8.35 2.01 3.10
CA ILE A 8 6.99 1.68 3.54
C ILE A 8 7.03 0.34 4.26
N TRP A 9 6.35 0.22 5.41
CA TRP A 9 6.24 -1.03 6.16
C TRP A 9 4.88 -1.14 6.86
N ILE A 10 4.57 -2.33 7.35
CA ILE A 10 3.36 -2.62 8.12
C ILE A 10 3.71 -2.55 9.60
N ASP A 11 2.92 -1.81 10.39
CA ASP A 11 3.11 -1.65 11.83
C ASP A 11 2.63 -2.85 12.65
N GLY A 12 2.71 -2.75 13.99
CA GLY A 12 2.32 -3.81 14.91
C GLY A 12 0.94 -3.64 15.55
N TYR A 13 0.10 -2.75 15.01
CA TYR A 13 -1.24 -2.56 15.55
C TYR A 13 -2.16 -3.75 15.26
N GLU A 14 -3.01 -4.09 16.22
CA GLU A 14 -4.02 -5.13 16.12
C GLU A 14 -5.42 -4.56 16.40
N PRO A 15 -6.48 -5.12 15.81
CA PRO A 15 -6.52 -6.27 14.89
C PRO A 15 -6.15 -5.93 13.46
N THR A 16 -5.98 -4.67 13.13
CA THR A 16 -5.68 -4.20 11.77
C THR A 16 -4.39 -3.38 11.78
N ALA A 17 -3.35 -3.94 11.19
CA ALA A 17 -2.08 -3.26 11.01
C ALA A 17 -2.20 -2.13 9.98
N GLY A 18 -1.52 -1.02 10.25
CA GLY A 18 -1.46 0.14 9.37
C GLY A 18 -0.17 0.21 8.57
N LEU A 19 -0.20 0.94 7.45
CA LEU A 19 0.99 1.29 6.72
C LEU A 19 1.70 2.48 7.39
N ARG A 20 3.02 2.40 7.46
CA ARG A 20 3.91 3.47 7.89
C ARG A 20 4.92 3.76 6.81
N SER A 21 5.43 4.99 6.78
CA SER A 21 6.51 5.34 5.87
C SER A 21 7.47 6.36 6.45
N LYS A 22 8.68 6.37 5.91
CA LYS A 22 9.69 7.42 6.11
C LYS A 22 10.58 7.53 4.86
N THR A 23 11.01 8.73 4.55
CA THR A 23 11.78 9.01 3.33
C THR A 23 13.27 9.12 3.61
N LYS A 24 14.07 8.35 2.87
CA LYS A 24 15.52 8.45 2.83
C LYS A 24 15.97 9.19 1.57
N VAL A 25 16.97 10.04 1.70
CA VAL A 25 17.62 10.68 0.56
C VAL A 25 18.88 9.90 0.23
N LEU A 26 18.96 9.44 -1.01
CA LEU A 26 20.07 8.66 -1.54
C LEU A 26 20.86 9.46 -2.58
N ASP A 27 22.12 9.07 -2.77
CA ASP A 27 22.99 9.63 -3.82
C ASP A 27 22.95 8.73 -5.06
N GLY A 28 22.44 9.29 -6.16
CA GLY A 28 22.28 8.56 -7.43
C GLY A 28 20.96 7.78 -7.55
N ALA A 29 20.64 7.39 -8.79
CA ALA A 29 19.53 6.50 -9.08
C ALA A 29 19.78 5.11 -8.50
N VAL A 30 18.71 4.41 -8.16
CA VAL A 30 18.72 3.04 -7.65
C VAL A 30 18.06 2.14 -8.69
N SER A 31 18.74 1.08 -9.10
CA SER A 31 18.27 0.17 -10.14
C SER A 31 17.75 -1.16 -9.61
N SER A 32 18.10 -1.51 -8.37
CA SER A 32 17.70 -2.77 -7.76
C SER A 32 17.55 -2.66 -6.23
N VAL A 33 16.73 -3.53 -5.67
CA VAL A 33 16.51 -3.63 -4.21
C VAL A 33 17.82 -3.88 -3.45
N SER A 34 18.78 -4.59 -4.05
CA SER A 34 20.06 -4.93 -3.42
C SER A 34 20.98 -3.72 -3.17
N GLU A 35 20.72 -2.60 -3.83
CA GLU A 35 21.45 -1.34 -3.64
C GLU A 35 20.90 -0.51 -2.47
N LEU A 36 19.71 -0.88 -1.97
CA LEU A 36 19.03 -0.16 -0.91
C LEU A 36 19.57 -0.56 0.48
N PRO A 37 19.93 0.41 1.32
CA PRO A 37 20.41 0.11 2.66
C PRO A 37 19.26 -0.32 3.59
N THR A 38 19.53 -1.29 4.46
CA THR A 38 18.71 -1.49 5.65
C THR A 38 18.71 -0.22 6.50
N TRP A 39 17.56 0.10 7.09
CA TRP A 39 17.41 1.35 7.82
C TRP A 39 16.68 1.16 9.16
N GLY A 40 17.28 1.65 10.26
CA GLY A 40 16.69 1.59 11.59
C GLY A 40 15.51 2.55 11.79
N PHE A 41 14.56 2.17 12.65
CA PHE A 41 13.49 3.04 13.11
C PHE A 41 13.10 2.69 14.55
N ASP A 42 12.39 3.62 15.21
CA ASP A 42 11.85 3.45 16.55
C ASP A 42 10.54 2.64 16.51
N GLY A 43 10.64 1.36 16.82
CA GLY A 43 9.51 0.43 16.85
C GLY A 43 8.50 0.70 17.96
N SER A 44 8.84 1.47 18.99
CA SER A 44 7.90 1.80 20.07
C SER A 44 6.74 2.67 19.56
N SER A 45 7.01 3.53 18.58
CA SER A 45 6.00 4.39 17.96
C SER A 45 5.03 3.64 17.03
N THR A 46 5.30 2.36 16.74
CA THR A 46 4.53 1.53 15.83
C THR A 46 4.04 0.22 16.46
N LEU A 47 4.09 0.11 17.78
CA LEU A 47 3.77 -1.10 18.57
C LEU A 47 4.58 -2.34 18.16
N GLN A 48 5.82 -2.15 17.76
CA GLN A 48 6.73 -3.22 17.34
C GLN A 48 7.90 -3.43 18.31
N ALA A 49 8.10 -2.53 19.27
CA ALA A 49 9.11 -2.67 20.30
C ALA A 49 8.69 -1.96 21.61
N ASP A 50 9.39 -2.25 22.69
CA ASP A 50 9.23 -1.55 23.96
C ASP A 50 10.09 -0.27 23.98
N GLY A 51 9.65 0.76 24.72
CA GLY A 51 10.34 2.06 24.75
C GLY A 51 11.78 2.03 25.29
N GLY A 52 12.14 1.01 26.04
CA GLY A 52 13.50 0.82 26.58
C GLY A 52 14.47 0.09 25.64
N ASP A 53 13.95 -0.59 24.60
CA ASP A 53 14.70 -1.30 23.57
C ASP A 53 13.89 -1.21 22.27
N SER A 54 13.92 -0.02 21.66
CA SER A 54 12.97 0.36 20.61
C SER A 54 13.49 0.18 19.18
N ASP A 55 14.73 -0.25 19.01
CA ASP A 55 15.33 -0.37 17.69
C ASP A 55 14.69 -1.52 16.89
N CYS A 56 14.21 -1.17 15.71
CA CYS A 56 13.80 -2.12 14.66
C CYS A 56 14.47 -1.77 13.34
N LEU A 57 14.55 -2.75 12.44
CA LEU A 57 15.16 -2.59 11.14
C LEU A 57 14.13 -2.72 10.02
N LEU A 58 14.23 -1.87 9.01
CA LEU A 58 13.55 -1.96 7.72
C LEU A 58 14.49 -2.60 6.71
N LYS A 59 14.15 -3.79 6.25
CA LYS A 59 14.87 -4.52 5.22
C LYS A 59 14.12 -4.39 3.90
N PRO A 60 14.68 -3.70 2.89
CA PRO A 60 14.06 -3.59 1.57
C PRO A 60 13.83 -4.96 0.93
N VAL A 61 12.64 -5.16 0.35
CA VAL A 61 12.25 -6.43 -0.29
C VAL A 61 11.65 -6.25 -1.68
N TRP A 62 11.18 -5.04 -2.00
CA TRP A 62 10.63 -4.68 -3.30
C TRP A 62 10.69 -3.17 -3.49
N MET A 63 10.74 -2.71 -4.75
CA MET A 63 10.71 -1.29 -5.09
C MET A 63 10.01 -1.06 -6.42
N CYS A 64 9.47 0.14 -6.58
CA CYS A 64 8.95 0.63 -7.85
C CYS A 64 9.24 2.13 -8.02
N PRO A 65 9.08 2.70 -9.22
CA PRO A 65 9.03 4.15 -9.40
C PRO A 65 7.99 4.78 -8.47
N ASP A 66 8.26 6.00 -8.01
CA ASP A 66 7.27 6.81 -7.29
C ASP A 66 6.56 7.73 -8.29
N PRO A 67 5.38 7.36 -8.79
CA PRO A 67 4.70 8.13 -9.82
C PRO A 67 4.16 9.47 -9.31
N ILE A 68 4.01 9.62 -7.98
CA ILE A 68 3.51 10.86 -7.37
C ILE A 68 4.61 11.92 -7.35
N ARG A 69 5.83 11.54 -6.96
CA ARG A 69 6.98 12.46 -6.93
C ARG A 69 7.68 12.55 -8.29
N GLY A 70 7.54 11.53 -9.12
CA GLY A 70 8.16 11.44 -10.44
C GLY A 70 9.69 11.41 -10.42
N GLY A 71 10.30 11.49 -11.59
CA GLY A 71 11.75 11.41 -11.77
C GLY A 71 12.32 10.07 -11.34
N GLU A 72 13.47 10.09 -10.68
CA GLU A 72 14.15 8.88 -10.20
C GLU A 72 13.74 8.50 -8.75
N ASN A 73 12.69 9.13 -8.21
CA ASN A 73 12.19 8.80 -6.87
C ASN A 73 11.52 7.43 -6.87
N ILE A 74 11.59 6.74 -5.73
CA ILE A 74 11.12 5.35 -5.59
C ILE A 74 10.31 5.13 -4.33
N LEU A 75 9.36 4.19 -4.42
CA LEU A 75 8.69 3.57 -3.28
C LEU A 75 9.38 2.24 -2.99
N VAL A 76 9.60 1.96 -1.70
CA VAL A 76 10.35 0.78 -1.24
C VAL A 76 9.52 0.04 -0.19
N MET A 77 9.12 -1.18 -0.49
CA MET A 77 8.48 -2.06 0.50
C MET A 77 9.52 -2.74 1.36
N ASN A 78 9.25 -2.82 2.67
CA ASN A 78 10.19 -3.34 3.63
C ASN A 78 9.57 -4.41 4.53
N GLU A 79 10.41 -5.38 4.88
CA GLU A 79 10.18 -6.26 6.03
C GLU A 79 10.70 -5.59 7.30
N VAL A 80 9.97 -5.82 8.41
CA VAL A 80 10.45 -5.43 9.74
C VAL A 80 11.26 -6.58 10.34
N CYS A 81 12.46 -6.23 10.81
CA CYS A 81 13.35 -7.16 11.50
C CYS A 81 13.75 -6.64 12.88
N ASN A 82 14.11 -7.55 13.76
CA ASN A 82 14.77 -7.25 15.02
C ASN A 82 16.18 -6.67 14.78
N PRO A 83 16.83 -6.04 15.77
CA PRO A 83 18.19 -5.51 15.61
C PRO A 83 19.23 -6.54 15.16
N ASP A 84 19.04 -7.81 15.48
CA ASP A 84 19.90 -8.92 15.04
C ASP A 84 19.64 -9.41 13.60
N GLY A 85 18.67 -8.78 12.90
CA GLY A 85 18.30 -9.12 11.53
C GLY A 85 17.29 -10.26 11.41
N THR A 86 16.88 -10.90 12.50
CA THR A 86 15.81 -11.90 12.47
C THR A 86 14.44 -11.25 12.18
N PRO A 87 13.51 -11.96 11.52
CA PRO A 87 12.18 -11.42 11.28
C PRO A 87 11.48 -10.99 12.58
N HIS A 88 10.93 -9.79 12.62
CA HIS A 88 10.12 -9.34 13.74
C HIS A 88 8.80 -10.14 13.81
N LYS A 89 8.21 -10.31 15.00
CA LYS A 89 6.94 -11.04 15.22
C LYS A 89 5.76 -10.54 14.38
N SER A 90 5.75 -9.26 14.00
CA SER A 90 4.73 -8.66 13.12
C SER A 90 5.01 -8.88 11.63
N ASN A 91 6.13 -9.52 11.26
CA ASN A 91 6.53 -9.73 9.88
C ASN A 91 5.93 -11.05 9.33
N SER A 92 4.66 -10.99 8.94
CA SER A 92 3.97 -12.11 8.33
C SER A 92 4.53 -12.51 6.95
N ARG A 93 5.16 -11.56 6.23
CA ARG A 93 5.75 -11.82 4.92
C ARG A 93 6.91 -12.82 4.99
N ALA A 94 7.74 -12.77 6.03
CA ALA A 94 8.85 -13.71 6.18
C ALA A 94 8.36 -15.17 6.21
N ALA A 95 7.30 -15.47 6.96
CA ALA A 95 6.70 -16.79 7.00
C ALA A 95 6.07 -17.16 5.63
N LEU A 96 5.47 -16.21 4.94
CA LEU A 96 4.88 -16.42 3.61
C LEU A 96 5.95 -16.76 2.57
N VAL A 97 7.10 -16.11 2.59
CA VAL A 97 8.20 -16.33 1.63
C VAL A 97 8.68 -17.78 1.70
N ASP A 98 8.85 -18.34 2.89
CA ASP A 98 9.27 -19.72 3.08
C ASP A 98 8.23 -20.71 2.52
N ILE A 99 6.96 -20.43 2.71
CA ILE A 99 5.86 -21.25 2.18
C ILE A 99 5.79 -21.11 0.65
N ALA A 100 5.88 -19.90 0.13
CA ALA A 100 5.83 -19.63 -1.30
C ALA A 100 6.98 -20.36 -2.04
N GLU A 101 8.20 -20.34 -1.48
CA GLU A 101 9.33 -21.08 -2.05
C GLU A 101 9.09 -22.58 -2.04
N LYS A 102 8.53 -23.13 -0.95
CA LYS A 102 8.21 -24.56 -0.84
C LYS A 102 7.21 -25.02 -1.89
N PHE A 103 6.27 -24.17 -2.29
CA PHE A 103 5.18 -24.53 -3.21
C PHE A 103 5.28 -23.85 -4.58
N LYS A 104 6.40 -23.24 -4.92
CA LYS A 104 6.59 -22.50 -6.19
C LYS A 104 6.32 -23.32 -7.44
N GLU A 105 6.59 -24.64 -7.41
CA GLU A 105 6.36 -25.54 -8.55
C GLU A 105 4.87 -25.68 -8.92
N HIS A 106 3.96 -25.37 -7.98
CA HIS A 106 2.52 -25.35 -8.25
C HIS A 106 2.08 -24.12 -9.04
N LYS A 107 2.96 -23.09 -9.18
CA LYS A 107 2.68 -21.83 -9.88
C LYS A 107 1.32 -21.25 -9.50
N PRO A 108 1.06 -21.04 -8.19
CA PRO A 108 -0.22 -20.56 -7.74
C PRO A 108 -0.48 -19.13 -8.26
N TRP A 109 -1.74 -18.85 -8.60
CA TRP A 109 -2.19 -17.53 -8.98
C TRP A 109 -3.08 -16.97 -7.87
N PHE A 110 -2.86 -15.71 -7.51
CA PHE A 110 -3.65 -15.00 -6.52
C PHE A 110 -4.12 -13.68 -7.13
N GLY A 111 -5.42 -13.39 -7.00
CA GLY A 111 -5.97 -12.06 -7.26
C GLY A 111 -6.14 -11.33 -5.93
N ILE A 112 -5.89 -10.02 -5.94
CA ILE A 112 -6.13 -9.15 -4.80
C ILE A 112 -7.16 -8.11 -5.23
N GLU A 113 -8.27 -8.03 -4.49
CA GLU A 113 -9.29 -6.99 -4.65
C GLU A 113 -9.12 -5.98 -3.53
N GLN A 114 -8.47 -4.86 -3.84
CA GLN A 114 -8.32 -3.77 -2.89
C GLN A 114 -9.53 -2.85 -2.95
N GLU A 115 -10.26 -2.77 -1.86
CA GLU A 115 -11.41 -1.90 -1.73
C GLU A 115 -11.07 -0.66 -0.89
N TYR A 116 -11.58 0.49 -1.29
CA TYR A 116 -11.52 1.71 -0.48
C TYR A 116 -12.75 2.58 -0.69
N THR A 117 -13.10 3.35 0.31
CA THR A 117 -14.24 4.28 0.27
C THR A 117 -13.72 5.71 0.21
N LEU A 118 -14.12 6.46 -0.83
CA LEU A 118 -13.87 7.89 -0.88
C LEU A 118 -14.81 8.58 0.12
N MET A 119 -14.26 9.46 0.93
CA MET A 119 -14.99 10.16 1.96
C MET A 119 -15.08 11.66 1.65
N ASP A 120 -16.24 12.25 1.90
CA ASP A 120 -16.40 13.68 1.99
C ASP A 120 -16.65 14.03 3.46
N GLY A 121 -15.61 14.50 4.13
CA GLY A 121 -15.61 14.65 5.57
C GLY A 121 -15.82 13.30 6.29
N LYS A 122 -17.00 13.11 6.89
CA LYS A 122 -17.35 11.88 7.64
C LYS A 122 -18.33 10.96 6.92
N GLN A 123 -18.73 11.33 5.71
CA GLN A 123 -19.67 10.56 4.90
C GLN A 123 -18.99 10.04 3.64
N PRO A 124 -19.44 8.90 3.10
CA PRO A 124 -19.02 8.48 1.77
C PRO A 124 -19.38 9.55 0.73
N ALA A 125 -18.44 9.82 -0.19
CA ALA A 125 -18.68 10.78 -1.26
C ALA A 125 -19.87 10.35 -2.12
N GLY A 126 -20.73 11.31 -2.47
CA GLY A 126 -21.95 11.03 -3.24
C GLY A 126 -23.16 10.61 -2.41
N TRP A 127 -23.03 10.42 -1.10
CA TRP A 127 -24.17 10.18 -0.24
C TRP A 127 -25.01 11.46 -0.04
N PRO A 128 -26.35 11.33 0.13
CA PRO A 128 -27.20 12.48 0.46
C PRO A 128 -26.77 13.07 1.82
N GLN A 129 -26.93 14.38 1.97
CA GLN A 129 -26.56 15.07 3.22
C GLN A 129 -27.37 14.60 4.42
N GLU A 130 -28.60 14.13 4.20
CA GLU A 130 -29.47 13.57 5.22
C GLU A 130 -29.99 12.21 4.79
N GLY A 131 -30.03 11.26 5.74
CA GLY A 131 -30.52 9.91 5.51
C GLY A 131 -29.48 8.97 4.88
N PHE A 132 -29.97 7.94 4.22
CA PHE A 132 -29.21 6.94 3.51
C PHE A 132 -29.58 6.93 2.03
N PRO A 133 -28.69 6.52 1.12
CA PRO A 133 -29.08 6.30 -0.27
C PRO A 133 -30.21 5.26 -0.35
N GLU A 134 -31.14 5.48 -1.26
CA GLU A 134 -32.31 4.60 -1.42
C GLU A 134 -31.94 3.14 -1.66
N ARG A 135 -30.78 2.90 -2.25
CA ARG A 135 -30.25 1.56 -2.56
C ARG A 135 -28.76 1.50 -2.24
N PRO A 136 -28.32 0.61 -1.34
CA PRO A 136 -26.92 0.57 -0.88
C PRO A 136 -25.86 0.37 -1.97
N GLN A 137 -26.15 -0.36 -3.03
CA GLN A 137 -25.25 -0.53 -4.19
C GLN A 137 -25.96 -0.37 -5.54
N GLY A 138 -27.28 -0.37 -5.55
CA GLY A 138 -28.15 -0.50 -6.70
C GLY A 138 -27.73 0.27 -7.95
N PRO A 139 -28.05 1.58 -8.08
CA PRO A 139 -27.74 2.33 -9.29
C PRO A 139 -26.25 2.62 -9.47
N TYR A 140 -25.44 2.41 -8.44
CA TYR A 140 -24.06 2.84 -8.41
C TYR A 140 -23.07 1.80 -8.97
N TYR A 141 -23.40 0.51 -8.90
CA TYR A 141 -22.52 -0.54 -9.39
C TYR A 141 -22.33 -0.45 -10.91
N CYS A 142 -21.08 -0.30 -11.35
CA CYS A 142 -20.73 -0.11 -12.77
C CYS A 142 -21.48 1.05 -13.44
N SER A 143 -21.85 2.05 -12.70
CA SER A 143 -22.68 3.13 -13.17
C SER A 143 -21.96 4.10 -14.11
N VAL A 144 -22.74 4.84 -14.87
CA VAL A 144 -22.26 5.85 -15.83
C VAL A 144 -23.08 7.12 -15.64
N GLY A 145 -22.41 8.26 -15.66
CA GLY A 145 -23.05 9.56 -15.57
C GLY A 145 -22.71 10.32 -14.29
N ALA A 146 -22.86 11.64 -14.34
CA ALA A 146 -22.40 12.53 -13.27
C ALA A 146 -23.21 12.37 -11.96
N GLU A 147 -24.45 11.90 -12.05
CA GLU A 147 -25.30 11.72 -10.87
C GLU A 147 -24.90 10.47 -10.07
N ASP A 148 -24.43 9.44 -10.76
CA ASP A 148 -24.15 8.13 -10.16
C ASP A 148 -22.66 7.84 -9.97
N VAL A 149 -21.76 8.64 -10.53
CA VAL A 149 -20.31 8.41 -10.46
C VAL A 149 -19.59 9.62 -9.87
N ALA A 150 -19.53 9.67 -8.55
CA ALA A 150 -18.76 10.68 -7.83
C ALA A 150 -17.26 10.41 -7.96
N ALA A 151 -16.45 11.49 -8.09
CA ALA A 151 -14.99 11.46 -8.03
C ALA A 151 -14.30 10.49 -9.02
N ARG A 152 -14.88 10.28 -10.18
CA ARG A 152 -14.32 9.39 -11.22
C ARG A 152 -12.89 9.77 -11.60
N SER A 153 -12.58 11.05 -11.73
CA SER A 153 -11.23 11.51 -12.07
C SER A 153 -10.17 11.01 -11.07
N MET A 154 -10.50 11.00 -9.78
CA MET A 154 -9.57 10.50 -8.74
C MET A 154 -9.29 9.00 -8.92
N VAL A 155 -10.29 8.24 -9.34
CA VAL A 155 -10.16 6.80 -9.59
C VAL A 155 -9.31 6.52 -10.82
N GLU A 156 -9.52 7.28 -11.90
CA GLU A 156 -8.69 7.20 -13.12
C GLU A 156 -7.25 7.59 -12.81
N ASP A 157 -7.03 8.69 -12.10
CA ASP A 157 -5.69 9.12 -11.68
C ASP A 157 -5.00 8.04 -10.83
N HIS A 158 -5.73 7.38 -9.92
CA HIS A 158 -5.18 6.29 -9.12
C HIS A 158 -4.78 5.09 -9.98
N LEU A 159 -5.62 4.67 -10.94
CA LEU A 159 -5.27 3.59 -11.85
C LEU A 159 -4.02 3.93 -12.66
N ASP A 160 -3.95 5.13 -13.23
CA ASP A 160 -2.79 5.59 -13.99
C ASP A 160 -1.51 5.54 -13.14
N LEU A 161 -1.56 6.02 -11.89
CA LEU A 161 -0.43 5.94 -10.96
C LEU A 161 -0.03 4.50 -10.63
N CYS A 162 -0.99 3.58 -10.50
CA CYS A 162 -0.69 2.15 -10.33
C CYS A 162 0.06 1.57 -11.53
N LEU A 163 -0.40 1.90 -12.74
CA LEU A 163 0.24 1.44 -13.99
C LEU A 163 1.65 2.06 -14.16
N GLU A 164 1.83 3.33 -13.84
CA GLU A 164 3.14 3.99 -13.84
C GLU A 164 4.10 3.38 -12.81
N ALA A 165 3.59 2.96 -11.66
CA ALA A 165 4.36 2.23 -10.65
C ALA A 165 4.74 0.81 -11.10
N GLY A 166 4.22 0.33 -12.23
CA GLY A 166 4.46 -1.02 -12.74
C GLY A 166 3.65 -2.10 -12.03
N LEU A 167 2.54 -1.73 -11.38
CA LEU A 167 1.61 -2.70 -10.79
C LEU A 167 0.75 -3.30 -11.91
N GLU A 168 0.49 -4.60 -11.82
CA GLU A 168 -0.37 -5.33 -12.76
C GLU A 168 -1.85 -5.13 -12.40
N ALA A 169 -2.32 -3.87 -12.44
CA ALA A 169 -3.72 -3.56 -12.29
C ALA A 169 -4.47 -3.94 -13.58
N VAL A 170 -5.52 -4.77 -13.48
CA VAL A 170 -6.25 -5.28 -14.66
C VAL A 170 -7.63 -4.66 -14.82
N SER A 171 -8.23 -4.15 -13.75
CA SER A 171 -9.55 -3.50 -13.80
C SER A 171 -9.83 -2.68 -12.55
N TYR A 172 -10.85 -1.84 -12.64
CA TYR A 172 -11.50 -1.26 -11.47
C TYR A 172 -13.01 -1.19 -11.72
N THR A 173 -13.79 -1.21 -10.63
CA THR A 173 -15.25 -1.11 -10.69
C THR A 173 -15.70 0.19 -10.03
N HIS A 174 -16.57 0.93 -10.72
CA HIS A 174 -17.20 2.10 -10.14
C HIS A 174 -18.38 1.71 -9.28
N LEU A 175 -18.37 2.22 -8.08
CA LEU A 175 -19.53 2.34 -7.23
C LEU A 175 -19.55 3.78 -6.75
N THR A 176 -20.68 4.46 -6.64
CA THR A 176 -20.72 5.79 -5.98
C THR A 176 -20.63 5.68 -4.46
N LEU A 177 -20.80 4.51 -3.92
CA LEU A 177 -20.08 4.13 -2.72
C LEU A 177 -18.72 3.68 -3.23
N PRO A 178 -17.66 4.47 -3.04
CA PRO A 178 -16.44 4.21 -3.76
C PRO A 178 -15.78 2.96 -3.20
N THR A 179 -16.02 1.89 -3.90
CA THR A 179 -15.30 0.65 -3.70
C THR A 179 -14.55 0.40 -4.99
N ILE A 180 -13.25 0.39 -4.94
CA ILE A 180 -12.39 0.07 -6.07
C ILE A 180 -11.86 -1.32 -5.87
N TYR A 181 -12.07 -2.14 -6.88
CA TYR A 181 -11.43 -3.43 -6.99
C TYR A 181 -10.22 -3.27 -7.91
N SER A 182 -9.05 -3.55 -7.43
CA SER A 182 -7.90 -3.85 -8.28
C SER A 182 -7.65 -5.36 -8.18
N VAL A 183 -7.79 -6.04 -9.27
CA VAL A 183 -7.43 -7.46 -9.39
C VAL A 183 -6.03 -7.59 -9.91
#